data_0130fa9e0f99091faa8bad10ae2a2a7b
#
_entry.id   0130fa9e0f99091faa8bad10ae2a2a7b
#
_cell.length_a   1.000
_cell.length_b   1.000
_cell.length_c   1.000
_cell.angle_alpha   90.00
_cell.angle_beta   90.00
_cell.angle_gamma   90.00
#
_symmetry.space_group_name_H-M   'P 1'
#
loop_
_entity.id
_entity.type
_entity.pdbx_description
1 polymer ?
#
loop_
_entity_poly.entity_id
_entity_poly.type
_entity_poly.pdbx_seq_one_letter_code
_entity_poly.pdbx_strand_id
1 'polypeptide(L)'
;MLKLDLGYKGKLDPEINVIFNNIAKQLRGPFTQMVSELSETIKGNIDWWVEGPASRNTLASPFFHYYCVLHLVDELFKKNYHISEIIVDSFALKKIIKKYIHVHEKSIPIKFNGKRLKLYFKNFVNPFIRIPFELFRHIYQFRCAQKTNQLQKPIPNKPLTLIDVFVFPGYISKDRYYNGLWENLNNKQRETTFFVPTLAMIPNKKIVSAYEELRTADKNFMIKEDYLTMCDLLFAICHYFRLFRIKKCQAIVLGIDISSLVSEELRSMRGYSSAVEGLLNYRFSKRIKEQKTKLHIVINYFENQVVDKGWNAGFNKFYPKIPTIGYRGYIPSLQYLIKI
;
A
#
# COMPACT_ATOMS: atom_id res chain seq x y z
N MET A 1 20.31 -26.65 21.53
CA MET A 1 19.87 -26.72 20.11
C MET A 1 18.83 -25.65 19.86
N LEU A 2 19.07 -24.77 18.87
CA LEU A 2 18.25 -23.61 18.59
C LEU A 2 17.09 -23.95 17.63
N LYS A 3 15.85 -23.63 18.03
CA LYS A 3 14.66 -23.72 17.17
C LYS A 3 14.31 -22.31 16.69
N LEU A 4 14.30 -22.08 15.37
CA LEU A 4 14.06 -20.77 14.76
C LEU A 4 12.64 -20.68 14.17
N ASP A 5 11.79 -19.81 14.72
CA ASP A 5 10.52 -19.45 14.11
C ASP A 5 10.69 -18.16 13.27
N LEU A 6 10.93 -18.32 11.97
CA LEU A 6 11.23 -17.28 11.00
C LEU A 6 9.99 -16.69 10.31
N GLY A 7 8.80 -17.15 10.67
CA GLY A 7 7.56 -16.57 10.14
C GLY A 7 7.35 -15.11 10.55
N TYR A 8 6.60 -14.35 9.77
CA TYR A 8 6.37 -12.91 9.97
C TYR A 8 5.86 -12.52 11.38
N LYS A 9 5.18 -13.43 12.06
CA LYS A 9 4.75 -13.29 13.45
C LYS A 9 5.43 -14.32 14.37
N GLY A 10 6.59 -14.80 13.98
CA GLY A 10 7.41 -15.73 14.75
C GLY A 10 7.96 -15.09 16.00
N LYS A 11 8.22 -15.92 17.00
CA LYS A 11 8.93 -15.50 18.20
C LYS A 11 10.35 -16.05 18.13
N LEU A 12 11.31 -15.17 18.22
CA LEU A 12 12.73 -15.50 18.35
C LEU A 12 13.15 -15.45 19.80
N ASP A 13 14.12 -16.29 20.17
CA ASP A 13 14.77 -16.18 21.48
C ASP A 13 15.36 -14.78 21.67
N PRO A 14 15.45 -14.27 22.92
CA PRO A 14 15.90 -12.89 23.18
C PRO A 14 17.24 -12.53 22.53
N GLU A 15 18.22 -13.42 22.63
CA GLU A 15 19.55 -13.23 22.01
C GLU A 15 19.45 -13.12 20.49
N ILE A 16 18.73 -14.04 19.85
CA ILE A 16 18.53 -14.05 18.39
C ILE A 16 17.73 -12.83 17.95
N ASN A 17 16.77 -12.39 18.76
CA ASN A 17 16.00 -11.18 18.48
C ASN A 17 16.86 -9.91 18.47
N VAL A 18 17.87 -9.82 19.34
CA VAL A 18 18.86 -8.72 19.32
C VAL A 18 19.64 -8.74 17.99
N ILE A 19 20.12 -9.91 17.57
CA ILE A 19 20.82 -10.08 16.29
C ILE A 19 19.93 -9.67 15.14
N PHE A 20 18.68 -10.16 15.11
CA PHE A 20 17.70 -9.82 14.07
C PHE A 20 17.42 -8.33 13.98
N ASN A 21 17.23 -7.65 15.12
CA ASN A 21 16.98 -6.21 15.17
C ASN A 21 18.18 -5.40 14.65
N ASN A 22 19.41 -5.82 14.93
CA ASN A 22 20.62 -5.18 14.41
C ASN A 22 20.72 -5.35 12.89
N ILE A 23 20.48 -6.55 12.40
CA ILE A 23 20.39 -6.87 10.96
C ILE A 23 19.32 -5.99 10.30
N ALA A 24 18.11 -5.93 10.87
CA ALA A 24 17.02 -5.13 10.33
C ALA A 24 17.37 -3.63 10.23
N LYS A 25 18.10 -3.07 11.21
CA LYS A 25 18.58 -1.69 11.16
C LYS A 25 19.57 -1.46 10.01
N GLN A 26 20.52 -2.36 9.82
CA GLN A 26 21.55 -2.27 8.77
C GLN A 26 20.97 -2.45 7.36
N LEU A 27 19.96 -3.31 7.22
CA LEU A 27 19.43 -3.70 5.92
C LEU A 27 18.37 -2.75 5.34
N ARG A 28 17.98 -1.68 6.02
CA ARG A 28 17.00 -0.70 5.51
C ARG A 28 17.41 -0.07 4.19
N GLY A 29 18.67 0.38 4.11
CA GLY A 29 19.25 0.95 2.90
C GLY A 29 19.29 -0.07 1.75
N PRO A 30 20.01 -1.20 1.92
CA PRO A 30 20.08 -2.26 0.92
C PRO A 30 18.72 -2.75 0.42
N PHE A 31 17.75 -2.97 1.33
CA PHE A 31 16.39 -3.35 0.94
C PHE A 31 15.71 -2.27 0.08
N THR A 32 15.83 -1.00 0.49
CA THR A 32 15.25 0.11 -0.26
C THR A 32 15.85 0.22 -1.66
N GLN A 33 17.16 0.01 -1.79
CA GLN A 33 17.85 -0.01 -3.07
C GLN A 33 17.36 -1.17 -3.94
N MET A 34 17.32 -2.39 -3.40
CA MET A 34 16.82 -3.57 -4.12
C MET A 34 15.39 -3.35 -4.66
N VAL A 35 14.47 -2.81 -3.83
CA VAL A 35 13.11 -2.50 -4.28
C VAL A 35 13.11 -1.41 -5.35
N SER A 36 14.03 -0.44 -5.30
CA SER A 36 14.18 0.58 -6.35
C SER A 36 14.62 -0.04 -7.67
N GLU A 37 15.62 -0.91 -7.65
CA GLU A 37 16.12 -1.64 -8.83
C GLU A 37 15.01 -2.52 -9.44
N LEU A 38 14.26 -3.25 -8.61
CA LEU A 38 13.07 -3.98 -9.07
C LEU A 38 12.04 -3.06 -9.72
N SER A 39 11.82 -1.88 -9.14
CA SER A 39 10.84 -0.91 -9.65
C SER A 39 11.27 -0.33 -11.00
N GLU A 40 12.57 -0.13 -11.23
CA GLU A 40 13.08 0.32 -12.53
C GLU A 40 12.84 -0.70 -13.64
N THR A 41 12.95 -1.99 -13.35
CA THR A 41 12.66 -3.06 -14.33
C THR A 41 11.17 -3.14 -14.70
N ILE A 42 10.28 -2.65 -13.81
CA ILE A 42 8.80 -2.66 -13.98
C ILE A 42 8.29 -1.23 -14.22
N LYS A 43 9.15 -0.33 -14.66
CA LYS A 43 8.88 1.10 -14.82
C LYS A 43 7.57 1.37 -15.57
N GLY A 44 6.75 2.26 -15.01
CA GLY A 44 5.48 2.69 -15.58
C GLY A 44 4.29 1.75 -15.33
N ASN A 45 4.48 0.61 -14.67
CA ASN A 45 3.38 -0.28 -14.33
C ASN A 45 2.72 0.16 -13.01
N ILE A 46 1.51 0.73 -13.12
CA ILE A 46 0.76 1.19 -11.95
C ILE A 46 0.39 0.04 -11.00
N ASP A 47 0.17 -1.16 -11.52
CA ASP A 47 -0.17 -2.32 -10.69
C ASP A 47 0.97 -2.73 -9.76
N TRP A 48 2.22 -2.48 -10.14
CA TRP A 48 3.36 -2.63 -9.24
C TRP A 48 3.36 -1.58 -8.13
N TRP A 49 3.14 -0.32 -8.50
CA TRP A 49 3.24 0.79 -7.55
C TRP A 49 2.20 0.75 -6.43
N VAL A 50 1.03 0.17 -6.68
CA VAL A 50 -0.04 0.00 -5.69
C VAL A 50 0.06 -1.33 -4.92
N GLU A 51 1.24 -1.98 -4.89
CA GLU A 51 1.46 -3.20 -4.14
C GLU A 51 2.38 -3.03 -2.94
N GLY A 52 2.28 -3.97 -2.00
CA GLY A 52 3.02 -3.96 -0.74
C GLY A 52 4.54 -3.83 -0.91
N PRO A 53 5.20 -4.62 -1.78
CA PRO A 53 6.63 -4.51 -2.02
C PRO A 53 7.07 -3.12 -2.46
N ALA A 54 6.37 -2.51 -3.41
CA ALA A 54 6.68 -1.17 -3.91
C ALA A 54 6.45 -0.07 -2.87
N SER A 55 5.47 -0.23 -1.99
CA SER A 55 5.20 0.73 -0.90
C SER A 55 6.29 0.72 0.17
N ARG A 56 7.05 -0.38 0.30
CA ARG A 56 8.05 -0.61 1.38
C ARG A 56 7.46 -0.47 2.78
N ASN A 57 6.15 -0.57 2.89
CA ASN A 57 5.46 -0.47 4.17
C ASN A 57 5.46 -1.83 4.86
N THR A 58 6.19 -1.94 5.97
CA THR A 58 6.35 -3.19 6.72
C THR A 58 5.07 -3.64 7.44
N LEU A 59 4.10 -2.75 7.62
CA LEU A 59 2.79 -3.10 8.16
C LEU A 59 1.89 -3.75 7.10
N ALA A 60 2.11 -3.39 5.83
CA ALA A 60 1.33 -3.91 4.70
C ALA A 60 1.92 -5.19 4.11
N SER A 61 3.25 -5.36 4.17
CA SER A 61 3.97 -6.47 3.54
C SER A 61 5.04 -7.06 4.46
N PRO A 62 5.14 -8.39 4.60
CA PRO A 62 6.22 -9.07 5.30
C PRO A 62 7.53 -9.13 4.50
N PHE A 63 7.61 -8.58 3.31
CA PHE A 63 8.73 -8.75 2.40
C PHE A 63 10.06 -8.32 3.02
N PHE A 64 10.09 -7.18 3.74
CA PHE A 64 11.28 -6.76 4.47
C PHE A 64 11.65 -7.74 5.59
N HIS A 65 10.67 -8.26 6.33
CA HIS A 65 10.94 -9.27 7.35
C HIS A 65 11.61 -10.50 6.75
N TYR A 66 11.09 -11.02 5.64
CA TYR A 66 11.68 -12.18 4.96
C TYR A 66 13.07 -11.90 4.39
N TYR A 67 13.30 -10.67 3.91
CA TYR A 67 14.62 -10.22 3.51
C TYR A 67 15.62 -10.27 4.67
N CYS A 68 15.24 -9.73 5.84
CA CYS A 68 16.07 -9.77 7.05
C CYS A 68 16.29 -11.20 7.58
N VAL A 69 15.28 -12.08 7.46
CA VAL A 69 15.36 -13.47 7.88
C VAL A 69 16.44 -14.24 7.11
N LEU A 70 16.59 -13.99 5.81
CA LEU A 70 17.66 -14.63 5.02
C LEU A 70 19.04 -14.23 5.53
N HIS A 71 19.24 -12.96 5.85
CA HIS A 71 20.50 -12.49 6.45
C HIS A 71 20.71 -12.99 7.88
N LEU A 72 19.62 -13.18 8.65
CA LEU A 72 19.72 -13.81 9.97
C LEU A 72 20.24 -15.25 9.87
N VAL A 73 19.71 -16.05 8.94
CA VAL A 73 20.17 -17.42 8.73
C VAL A 73 21.64 -17.43 8.32
N ASP A 74 22.07 -16.55 7.43
CA ASP A 74 23.46 -16.37 7.02
C ASP A 74 24.37 -16.03 8.23
N GLU A 75 23.99 -15.05 9.03
CA GLU A 75 24.76 -14.64 10.21
C GLU A 75 24.89 -15.75 11.27
N LEU A 76 23.79 -16.50 11.51
CA LEU A 76 23.81 -17.63 12.44
C LEU A 76 24.70 -18.77 11.93
N PHE A 77 24.76 -19.00 10.63
CA PHE A 77 25.68 -19.99 10.03
C PHE A 77 27.13 -19.56 10.16
N LYS A 78 27.45 -18.29 9.90
CA LYS A 78 28.80 -17.73 10.09
C LYS A 78 29.29 -17.84 11.53
N LYS A 79 28.38 -17.64 12.49
CA LYS A 79 28.66 -17.77 13.92
C LYS A 79 28.59 -19.20 14.46
N ASN A 80 28.42 -20.20 13.57
CA ASN A 80 28.35 -21.62 13.93
C ASN A 80 27.27 -21.99 14.95
N TYR A 81 26.11 -21.26 14.93
CA TYR A 81 24.98 -21.66 15.76
C TYR A 81 24.44 -23.03 15.35
N HIS A 82 24.17 -23.87 16.35
CA HIS A 82 23.57 -25.20 16.11
C HIS A 82 22.04 -25.10 16.04
N ILE A 83 21.51 -25.05 14.80
CA ILE A 83 20.07 -24.93 14.53
C ILE A 83 19.48 -26.32 14.38
N SER A 84 18.51 -26.67 15.23
CA SER A 84 17.82 -27.98 15.20
C SER A 84 16.62 -28.01 14.26
N GLU A 85 15.91 -26.89 14.12
CA GLU A 85 14.69 -26.80 13.32
C GLU A 85 14.43 -25.37 12.89
N ILE A 86 13.90 -25.18 11.67
CA ILE A 86 13.43 -23.89 11.16
C ILE A 86 11.93 -24.00 10.88
N ILE A 87 11.17 -22.99 11.35
CA ILE A 87 9.74 -22.84 11.10
C ILE A 87 9.51 -21.64 10.22
N VAL A 88 8.69 -21.79 9.19
CA VAL A 88 8.33 -20.72 8.24
C VAL A 88 6.82 -20.66 8.03
N ASP A 89 6.35 -19.58 7.40
CA ASP A 89 4.93 -19.32 7.06
C ASP A 89 4.72 -18.97 5.58
N SER A 90 5.76 -19.08 4.75
CA SER A 90 5.75 -18.82 3.31
C SER A 90 6.38 -19.98 2.54
N PHE A 91 5.75 -20.43 1.44
CA PHE A 91 6.31 -21.49 0.60
C PHE A 91 7.55 -21.02 -0.17
N ALA A 92 7.52 -19.77 -0.62
CA ALA A 92 8.68 -19.18 -1.28
C ALA A 92 9.86 -19.08 -0.32
N LEU A 93 9.64 -18.61 0.92
CA LEU A 93 10.67 -18.55 1.95
C LEU A 93 11.24 -19.94 2.25
N LYS A 94 10.37 -20.96 2.39
CA LYS A 94 10.81 -22.36 2.59
C LYS A 94 11.75 -22.82 1.48
N LYS A 95 11.36 -22.58 0.21
CA LYS A 95 12.14 -22.98 -0.95
C LYS A 95 13.51 -22.29 -0.98
N ILE A 96 13.56 -21.02 -0.67
CA ILE A 96 14.78 -20.21 -0.66
C ILE A 96 15.71 -20.67 0.48
N ILE A 97 15.20 -20.80 1.70
CA ILE A 97 15.99 -21.28 2.84
C ILE A 97 16.52 -22.70 2.60
N LYS A 98 15.68 -23.59 2.03
CA LYS A 98 16.12 -24.96 1.69
C LYS A 98 17.30 -24.91 0.70
N LYS A 99 17.23 -24.07 -0.33
CA LYS A 99 18.33 -23.89 -1.29
C LYS A 99 19.58 -23.33 -0.60
N TYR A 100 19.40 -22.35 0.29
CA TYR A 100 20.50 -21.74 1.04
C TYR A 100 21.22 -22.77 1.94
N ILE A 101 20.45 -23.56 2.70
CA ILE A 101 20.96 -24.62 3.57
C ILE A 101 21.75 -25.67 2.76
N HIS A 102 21.22 -26.06 1.60
CA HIS A 102 21.86 -27.05 0.72
C HIS A 102 23.21 -26.56 0.17
N VAL A 103 23.29 -25.30 -0.24
CA VAL A 103 24.56 -24.69 -0.71
C VAL A 103 25.63 -24.68 0.39
N HIS A 104 25.22 -24.61 1.67
CA HIS A 104 26.13 -24.65 2.82
C HIS A 104 26.33 -26.05 3.40
N GLU A 105 25.97 -27.12 2.64
CA GLU A 105 26.14 -28.53 3.01
C GLU A 105 25.56 -28.90 4.39
N LYS A 106 24.52 -28.19 4.82
CA LYS A 106 23.83 -28.44 6.10
C LYS A 106 22.51 -29.19 5.86
N SER A 107 22.09 -29.97 6.87
CA SER A 107 20.80 -30.66 6.86
C SER A 107 19.99 -30.24 8.07
N ILE A 108 19.03 -29.30 7.85
CA ILE A 108 18.17 -28.76 8.91
C ILE A 108 16.71 -28.94 8.47
N PRO A 109 15.86 -29.56 9.30
CA PRO A 109 14.45 -29.72 9.00
C PRO A 109 13.72 -28.36 8.97
N ILE A 110 12.93 -28.15 7.89
CA ILE A 110 12.12 -26.94 7.74
C ILE A 110 10.63 -27.29 7.80
N LYS A 111 9.95 -26.81 8.81
CA LYS A 111 8.51 -27.04 9.04
C LYS A 111 7.67 -25.81 8.79
N PHE A 112 6.38 -26.04 8.54
CA PHE A 112 5.37 -25.00 8.55
C PHE A 112 4.70 -24.90 9.92
N ASN A 113 4.42 -23.66 10.35
CA ASN A 113 3.49 -23.46 11.44
C ASN A 113 2.07 -23.78 10.94
N GLY A 114 1.42 -24.82 11.48
CA GLY A 114 0.13 -25.31 11.00
C GLY A 114 -0.99 -24.26 11.03
N LYS A 115 -1.04 -23.36 12.03
CA LYS A 115 -2.01 -22.25 12.08
C LYS A 115 -1.77 -21.24 10.95
N ARG A 116 -0.51 -20.96 10.62
CA ARG A 116 -0.12 -20.03 9.54
C ARG A 116 -0.32 -20.66 8.17
N LEU A 117 -0.14 -21.97 8.04
CA LEU A 117 -0.43 -22.71 6.83
C LEU A 117 -1.91 -22.58 6.44
N LYS A 118 -2.82 -22.70 7.42
CA LYS A 118 -4.26 -22.48 7.21
C LYS A 118 -4.54 -21.06 6.71
N LEU A 119 -3.85 -20.05 7.28
CA LEU A 119 -3.97 -18.66 6.85
C LEU A 119 -3.43 -18.47 5.43
N TYR A 120 -2.33 -19.13 5.08
CA TYR A 120 -1.77 -19.11 3.73
C TYR A 120 -2.79 -19.62 2.70
N PHE A 121 -3.36 -20.81 2.92
CA PHE A 121 -4.40 -21.34 2.03
C PHE A 121 -5.64 -20.45 1.96
N LYS A 122 -6.06 -19.86 3.06
CA LYS A 122 -7.15 -18.88 3.07
C LYS A 122 -6.89 -17.72 2.09
N ASN A 123 -5.65 -17.29 1.93
CA ASN A 123 -5.29 -16.24 0.99
C ASN A 123 -5.49 -16.63 -0.49
N PHE A 124 -5.41 -17.94 -0.84
CA PHE A 124 -5.72 -18.43 -2.18
C PHE A 124 -7.22 -18.47 -2.50
N VAL A 125 -8.05 -18.76 -1.50
CA VAL A 125 -9.52 -18.73 -1.66
C VAL A 125 -10.06 -17.29 -1.61
N ASN A 126 -9.30 -16.40 -1.03
CA ASN A 126 -9.67 -15.01 -0.76
C ASN A 126 -10.02 -14.17 -2.02
N PRO A 127 -9.40 -14.36 -3.21
CA PRO A 127 -9.78 -13.62 -4.42
C PRO A 127 -11.25 -13.80 -4.80
N PHE A 128 -11.79 -15.01 -4.69
CA PHE A 128 -13.19 -15.30 -5.04
C PHE A 128 -14.20 -14.61 -4.13
N ILE A 129 -13.80 -14.26 -2.93
CA ILE A 129 -14.64 -13.56 -1.95
C ILE A 129 -14.36 -12.05 -1.97
N ARG A 130 -13.08 -11.67 -1.97
CA ARG A 130 -12.70 -10.26 -1.86
C ARG A 130 -13.00 -9.46 -3.11
N ILE A 131 -12.79 -10.02 -4.30
CA ILE A 131 -13.03 -9.30 -5.56
C ILE A 131 -14.52 -8.92 -5.69
N PRO A 132 -15.49 -9.85 -5.55
CA PRO A 132 -16.91 -9.48 -5.53
C PRO A 132 -17.25 -8.51 -4.40
N PHE A 133 -16.72 -8.72 -3.20
CA PHE A 133 -16.99 -7.84 -2.06
C PHE A 133 -16.57 -6.39 -2.34
N GLU A 134 -15.33 -6.18 -2.84
CA GLU A 134 -14.85 -4.84 -3.19
C GLU A 134 -15.65 -4.23 -4.35
N LEU A 135 -16.02 -5.04 -5.34
CA LEU A 135 -16.87 -4.59 -6.43
C LEU A 135 -18.22 -4.07 -5.92
N PHE A 136 -18.93 -4.85 -5.11
CA PHE A 136 -20.21 -4.43 -4.55
C PHE A 136 -20.09 -3.24 -3.61
N ARG A 137 -19.02 -3.18 -2.78
CA ARG A 137 -18.73 -2.06 -1.89
C ARG A 137 -18.61 -0.75 -2.69
N HIS A 138 -17.82 -0.76 -3.75
CA HIS A 138 -17.61 0.44 -4.56
C HIS A 138 -18.83 0.80 -5.42
N ILE A 139 -19.55 -0.16 -6.00
CA ILE A 139 -20.83 0.11 -6.67
C ILE A 139 -21.79 0.80 -5.69
N TYR A 140 -21.87 0.32 -4.45
CA TYR A 140 -22.70 0.93 -3.44
C TYR A 140 -22.24 2.37 -3.12
N GLN A 141 -20.95 2.62 -2.95
CA GLN A 141 -20.39 3.96 -2.75
C GLN A 141 -20.73 4.89 -3.90
N PHE A 142 -20.56 4.46 -5.16
CA PHE A 142 -20.94 5.23 -6.34
C PHE A 142 -22.42 5.61 -6.34
N ARG A 143 -23.31 4.67 -6.05
CA ARG A 143 -24.75 4.94 -5.95
C ARG A 143 -25.07 5.93 -4.83
N CYS A 144 -24.40 5.82 -3.69
CA CYS A 144 -24.58 6.76 -2.58
C CYS A 144 -24.10 8.18 -2.95
N ALA A 145 -22.96 8.31 -3.62
CA ALA A 145 -22.46 9.58 -4.11
C ALA A 145 -23.44 10.22 -5.11
N GLN A 146 -23.95 9.44 -6.08
CA GLN A 146 -24.94 9.91 -7.05
C GLN A 146 -26.23 10.42 -6.41
N LYS A 147 -26.75 9.75 -5.38
CA LYS A 147 -27.95 10.20 -4.65
C LYS A 147 -27.80 11.58 -4.02
N THR A 148 -26.61 11.98 -3.69
CA THR A 148 -26.31 13.26 -3.02
C THR A 148 -25.76 14.32 -3.98
N ASN A 149 -25.61 14.01 -5.27
CA ASN A 149 -24.92 14.85 -6.25
C ASN A 149 -25.54 16.26 -6.40
N GLN A 150 -26.85 16.38 -6.21
CA GLN A 150 -27.57 17.67 -6.23
C GLN A 150 -27.08 18.67 -5.16
N LEU A 151 -26.41 18.19 -4.12
CA LEU A 151 -25.84 19.03 -3.04
C LEU A 151 -24.41 19.49 -3.37
N GLN A 152 -23.86 19.13 -4.53
CA GLN A 152 -22.49 19.46 -4.88
C GLN A 152 -22.31 20.96 -5.09
N LYS A 153 -21.29 21.52 -4.44
CA LYS A 153 -20.87 22.89 -4.68
C LYS A 153 -20.28 23.05 -6.08
N PRO A 154 -20.54 24.17 -6.77
CA PRO A 154 -19.99 24.40 -8.10
C PRO A 154 -18.47 24.50 -8.04
N ILE A 155 -17.81 23.95 -9.05
CA ILE A 155 -16.35 24.00 -9.19
C ILE A 155 -15.98 25.21 -10.02
N PRO A 156 -15.15 26.13 -9.49
CA PRO A 156 -14.78 27.34 -10.22
C PRO A 156 -13.89 27.01 -11.43
N ASN A 157 -14.03 27.77 -12.51
CA ASN A 157 -13.14 27.67 -13.68
C ASN A 157 -11.79 28.38 -13.43
N LYS A 158 -11.15 28.08 -12.30
CA LYS A 158 -9.85 28.58 -11.87
C LYS A 158 -8.92 27.41 -11.58
N PRO A 159 -7.59 27.60 -11.55
CA PRO A 159 -6.67 26.56 -11.12
C PRO A 159 -6.93 26.15 -9.66
N LEU A 160 -7.14 24.85 -9.42
CA LEU A 160 -7.51 24.31 -8.11
C LEU A 160 -6.29 23.81 -7.33
N THR A 161 -6.36 23.91 -6.01
CA THR A 161 -5.54 23.15 -5.06
C THR A 161 -6.31 21.92 -4.64
N LEU A 162 -5.77 20.73 -4.87
CA LEU A 162 -6.39 19.48 -4.44
C LEU A 162 -5.63 18.88 -3.26
N ILE A 163 -6.36 18.46 -2.23
CA ILE A 163 -5.81 17.91 -1.00
C ILE A 163 -6.46 16.55 -0.74
N ASP A 164 -5.65 15.47 -0.79
CA ASP A 164 -6.11 14.14 -0.44
C ASP A 164 -6.37 14.02 1.06
N VAL A 165 -7.48 13.40 1.44
CA VAL A 165 -7.86 13.23 2.85
C VAL A 165 -8.59 11.92 3.08
N PHE A 166 -8.24 11.23 4.17
CA PHE A 166 -9.01 10.08 4.66
C PHE A 166 -10.11 10.55 5.61
N VAL A 167 -11.30 10.03 5.38
CA VAL A 167 -12.51 10.34 6.16
C VAL A 167 -12.90 9.13 6.99
N PHE A 168 -13.00 9.33 8.30
CA PHE A 168 -13.34 8.29 9.29
C PHE A 168 -14.64 8.61 10.03
N PRO A 169 -15.27 7.62 10.67
CA PRO A 169 -16.41 7.88 11.57
C PRO A 169 -16.04 8.94 12.64
N GLY A 170 -16.86 9.98 12.77
CA GLY A 170 -16.65 11.10 13.68
C GLY A 170 -15.69 12.19 13.18
N TYR A 171 -15.07 11.99 12.00
CA TYR A 171 -14.18 12.94 11.33
C TYR A 171 -14.55 13.02 9.84
N ILE A 172 -15.84 13.27 9.53
CA ILE A 172 -16.31 13.33 8.15
C ILE A 172 -15.97 14.71 7.56
N SER A 173 -16.53 15.76 8.10
CA SER A 173 -16.24 17.15 7.70
C SER A 173 -15.09 17.77 8.52
N LYS A 174 -14.78 17.22 9.69
CA LYS A 174 -13.67 17.67 10.54
C LYS A 174 -12.34 17.19 10.01
N ASP A 175 -11.38 18.10 9.97
CA ASP A 175 -10.02 17.77 9.54
C ASP A 175 -9.24 17.07 10.65
N ARG A 176 -8.69 15.91 10.32
CA ARG A 176 -7.81 15.13 11.22
C ARG A 176 -6.32 15.32 10.89
N TYR A 177 -6.04 15.65 9.63
CA TYR A 177 -4.68 15.59 9.09
C TYR A 177 -4.04 16.94 8.90
N TYR A 178 -4.83 17.96 8.54
CA TYR A 178 -4.37 19.28 8.19
C TYR A 178 -4.98 20.33 9.13
N ASN A 179 -4.91 20.04 10.43
CA ASN A 179 -5.55 20.87 11.45
C ASN A 179 -5.18 22.35 11.32
N GLY A 180 -6.20 23.20 11.26
CA GLY A 180 -6.04 24.63 11.08
C GLY A 180 -5.75 25.09 9.65
N LEU A 181 -5.58 24.17 8.68
CA LEU A 181 -5.28 24.59 7.30
C LEU A 181 -6.43 25.43 6.71
N TRP A 182 -7.65 24.93 6.81
CA TRP A 182 -8.81 25.65 6.23
C TRP A 182 -9.03 27.03 6.84
N GLU A 183 -8.90 27.13 8.15
CA GLU A 183 -9.08 28.35 8.93
C GLU A 183 -8.03 29.41 8.57
N ASN A 184 -6.82 29.00 8.23
CA ASN A 184 -5.72 29.90 7.83
C ASN A 184 -5.73 30.30 6.35
N LEU A 185 -6.58 29.68 5.51
CA LEU A 185 -6.73 30.12 4.13
C LEU A 185 -7.55 31.41 4.04
N ASN A 186 -7.12 32.35 3.20
CA ASN A 186 -7.92 33.50 2.86
C ASN A 186 -9.08 33.13 1.90
N ASN A 187 -10.06 34.02 1.70
CA ASN A 187 -11.26 33.74 0.91
C ASN A 187 -10.94 33.31 -0.54
N LYS A 188 -9.94 33.89 -1.18
CA LYS A 188 -9.53 33.53 -2.56
C LYS A 188 -8.94 32.10 -2.59
N GLN A 189 -8.18 31.73 -1.57
CA GLN A 189 -7.62 30.39 -1.46
C GLN A 189 -8.71 29.37 -1.15
N ARG A 190 -9.65 29.67 -0.24
CA ARG A 190 -10.78 28.79 0.08
C ARG A 190 -11.63 28.50 -1.15
N GLU A 191 -11.87 29.50 -2.00
CA GLU A 191 -12.64 29.31 -3.23
C GLU A 191 -12.05 28.26 -4.17
N THR A 192 -10.73 28.10 -4.20
CA THR A 192 -10.03 27.21 -5.12
C THR A 192 -9.43 25.96 -4.46
N THR A 193 -9.56 25.79 -3.15
CA THR A 193 -9.07 24.62 -2.42
C THR A 193 -10.17 23.60 -2.22
N PHE A 194 -9.90 22.36 -2.68
CA PHE A 194 -10.83 21.25 -2.58
C PHE A 194 -10.15 20.04 -1.91
N PHE A 195 -10.81 19.50 -0.90
CA PHE A 195 -10.43 18.22 -0.29
C PHE A 195 -11.03 17.07 -1.10
N VAL A 196 -10.24 16.05 -1.39
CA VAL A 196 -10.67 14.83 -2.10
C VAL A 196 -10.74 13.68 -1.10
N PRO A 197 -11.94 13.29 -0.64
CA PRO A 197 -12.09 12.33 0.42
C PRO A 197 -11.94 10.88 -0.07
N THR A 198 -11.25 10.07 0.73
CA THR A 198 -11.30 8.61 0.67
C THR A 198 -12.01 8.10 1.92
N LEU A 199 -13.18 7.46 1.76
CA LEU A 199 -13.94 6.94 2.88
C LEU A 199 -13.24 5.71 3.50
N ALA A 200 -12.87 5.81 4.76
CA ALA A 200 -12.20 4.76 5.50
C ALA A 200 -13.04 4.32 6.70
N MET A 201 -13.35 3.02 6.81
CA MET A 201 -14.07 2.42 7.92
C MET A 201 -15.49 2.99 8.15
N ILE A 202 -16.08 3.69 7.17
CA ILE A 202 -17.47 4.16 7.26
C ILE A 202 -18.43 2.98 7.09
N PRO A 203 -19.32 2.70 8.05
CA PRO A 203 -20.31 1.65 7.90
C PRO A 203 -21.26 1.92 6.72
N ASN A 204 -21.62 0.88 5.95
CA ASN A 204 -22.44 1.02 4.75
C ASN A 204 -23.71 1.87 4.96
N LYS A 205 -24.41 1.65 6.08
CA LYS A 205 -25.62 2.42 6.44
C LYS A 205 -25.40 3.93 6.64
N LYS A 206 -24.15 4.35 6.81
CA LYS A 206 -23.75 5.77 7.03
C LYS A 206 -23.10 6.42 5.82
N ILE A 207 -22.92 5.72 4.69
CA ILE A 207 -22.22 6.26 3.52
C ILE A 207 -23.01 7.41 2.89
N VAL A 208 -24.33 7.30 2.77
CA VAL A 208 -25.17 8.40 2.22
C VAL A 208 -25.01 9.65 3.08
N SER A 209 -25.26 9.54 4.39
CA SER A 209 -25.13 10.68 5.31
C SER A 209 -23.71 11.26 5.36
N ALA A 210 -22.68 10.42 5.16
CA ALA A 210 -21.30 10.90 5.06
C ALA A 210 -21.10 11.78 3.81
N TYR A 211 -21.63 11.38 2.65
CA TYR A 211 -21.56 12.22 1.46
C TYR A 211 -22.39 13.48 1.58
N GLU A 212 -23.58 13.43 2.20
CA GLU A 212 -24.38 14.61 2.50
C GLU A 212 -23.59 15.60 3.37
N GLU A 213 -22.99 15.12 4.48
CA GLU A 213 -22.18 15.94 5.37
C GLU A 213 -20.98 16.57 4.63
N LEU A 214 -20.26 15.81 3.79
CA LEU A 214 -19.15 16.33 3.00
C LEU A 214 -19.60 17.43 2.03
N ARG A 215 -20.75 17.27 1.36
CA ARG A 215 -21.24 18.24 0.37
C ARG A 215 -21.81 19.52 0.98
N THR A 216 -22.36 19.42 2.20
CA THR A 216 -22.95 20.56 2.92
C THR A 216 -21.97 21.23 3.89
N ALA A 217 -20.78 20.68 4.09
CA ALA A 217 -19.75 21.23 4.94
C ALA A 217 -19.30 22.62 4.48
N ASP A 218 -18.76 23.43 5.40
CA ASP A 218 -18.16 24.73 5.07
C ASP A 218 -16.98 24.56 4.09
N LYS A 219 -16.14 23.56 4.31
CA LYS A 219 -15.03 23.17 3.42
C LYS A 219 -15.52 22.68 2.06
N ASN A 220 -14.71 22.88 1.02
CA ASN A 220 -15.05 22.35 -0.30
C ASN A 220 -14.51 20.94 -0.45
N PHE A 221 -15.39 20.01 -0.83
CA PHE A 221 -15.03 18.63 -1.13
C PHE A 221 -15.29 18.30 -2.60
N MET A 222 -14.36 17.61 -3.22
CA MET A 222 -14.47 17.05 -4.56
C MET A 222 -14.60 15.53 -4.44
N ILE A 223 -15.82 15.03 -4.58
CA ILE A 223 -16.12 13.61 -4.42
C ILE A 223 -15.66 12.87 -5.66
N LYS A 224 -14.65 11.99 -5.52
CA LYS A 224 -14.03 11.29 -6.66
C LYS A 224 -15.01 10.39 -7.43
N GLU A 225 -16.01 9.83 -6.75
CA GLU A 225 -17.05 8.99 -7.34
C GLU A 225 -17.93 9.72 -8.36
N ASP A 226 -17.99 11.04 -8.33
CA ASP A 226 -18.72 11.85 -9.33
C ASP A 226 -17.99 11.91 -10.69
N TYR A 227 -16.71 11.64 -10.70
CA TYR A 227 -15.83 11.69 -11.88
C TYR A 227 -15.52 10.31 -12.47
N LEU A 228 -15.48 9.31 -11.61
CA LEU A 228 -15.15 7.94 -11.98
C LEU A 228 -16.32 7.27 -12.72
N THR A 229 -15.99 6.32 -13.58
CA THR A 229 -16.95 5.51 -14.33
C THR A 229 -16.89 4.04 -13.91
N MET A 230 -17.87 3.25 -14.32
CA MET A 230 -17.84 1.80 -14.13
C MET A 230 -16.60 1.13 -14.77
N CYS A 231 -16.10 1.67 -15.89
CA CYS A 231 -14.86 1.19 -16.50
C CYS A 231 -13.65 1.44 -15.60
N ASP A 232 -13.64 2.54 -14.82
CA ASP A 232 -12.57 2.83 -13.87
C ASP A 232 -12.62 1.88 -12.67
N LEU A 233 -13.84 1.58 -12.20
CA LEU A 233 -14.03 0.59 -11.15
C LEU A 233 -13.58 -0.79 -11.59
N LEU A 234 -14.00 -1.25 -12.78
CA LEU A 234 -13.57 -2.53 -13.33
C LEU A 234 -12.05 -2.57 -13.52
N PHE A 235 -11.43 -1.48 -13.99
CA PHE A 235 -9.98 -1.37 -14.05
C PHE A 235 -9.34 -1.59 -12.68
N ALA A 236 -9.83 -0.94 -11.64
CA ALA A 236 -9.28 -1.09 -10.28
C ALA A 236 -9.50 -2.52 -9.74
N ILE A 237 -10.69 -3.07 -9.87
CA ILE A 237 -11.06 -4.41 -9.38
C ILE A 237 -10.29 -5.53 -10.12
N CYS A 238 -10.05 -5.40 -11.43
CA CYS A 238 -9.30 -6.38 -12.21
C CYS A 238 -7.77 -6.32 -11.96
N HIS A 239 -7.30 -5.49 -11.03
CA HIS A 239 -5.90 -5.38 -10.64
C HIS A 239 -5.25 -6.75 -10.36
N TYR A 240 -5.88 -7.58 -9.55
CA TYR A 240 -5.36 -8.90 -9.18
C TYR A 240 -4.97 -9.75 -10.41
N PHE A 241 -5.79 -9.74 -11.46
CA PHE A 241 -5.51 -10.49 -12.68
C PHE A 241 -4.37 -9.88 -13.49
N ARG A 242 -4.16 -8.56 -13.43
CA ARG A 242 -3.06 -7.88 -14.11
C ARG A 242 -1.71 -8.11 -13.44
N LEU A 243 -1.67 -8.43 -12.13
CA LEU A 243 -0.44 -8.79 -11.42
C LEU A 243 0.25 -10.02 -12.04
N PHE A 244 -0.52 -10.97 -12.60
CA PHE A 244 0.05 -12.14 -13.29
C PHE A 244 0.82 -11.78 -14.56
N ARG A 245 0.60 -10.56 -15.11
CA ARG A 245 1.30 -10.06 -16.31
C ARG A 245 2.58 -9.28 -15.96
N ILE A 246 2.84 -9.02 -14.69
CA ILE A 246 4.08 -8.39 -14.26
C ILE A 246 5.22 -9.36 -14.55
N LYS A 247 6.20 -8.90 -15.34
CA LYS A 247 7.39 -9.71 -15.64
C LYS A 247 8.09 -10.10 -14.35
N LYS A 248 8.54 -11.34 -14.28
CA LYS A 248 9.36 -11.80 -13.16
C LYS A 248 10.67 -11.04 -13.19
N CYS A 249 10.90 -10.22 -12.18
CA CYS A 249 12.16 -9.52 -12.00
C CYS A 249 13.08 -10.41 -11.18
N GLN A 250 14.31 -10.53 -11.61
CA GLN A 250 15.33 -11.25 -10.87
C GLN A 250 15.77 -10.42 -9.66
N ALA A 251 15.67 -10.98 -8.47
CA ALA A 251 16.17 -10.38 -7.24
C ALA A 251 17.13 -11.37 -6.58
N ILE A 252 18.39 -10.99 -6.47
CA ILE A 252 19.43 -11.83 -5.89
C ILE A 252 19.83 -11.29 -4.52
N VAL A 253 19.81 -12.15 -3.50
CA VAL A 253 20.21 -11.84 -2.13
C VAL A 253 21.10 -12.95 -1.63
N LEU A 254 22.29 -12.64 -1.13
CA LEU A 254 23.28 -13.62 -0.69
C LEU A 254 23.57 -14.71 -1.74
N GLY A 255 23.62 -14.32 -3.02
CA GLY A 255 23.82 -15.25 -4.14
C GLY A 255 22.61 -16.12 -4.51
N ILE A 256 21.46 -15.91 -3.89
CA ILE A 256 20.24 -16.70 -4.13
C ILE A 256 19.15 -15.83 -4.75
N ASP A 257 18.48 -16.37 -5.77
CA ASP A 257 17.31 -15.74 -6.38
C ASP A 257 16.10 -15.81 -5.43
N ILE A 258 15.62 -14.66 -5.02
CA ILE A 258 14.44 -14.47 -4.16
C ILE A 258 13.18 -14.03 -4.93
N SER A 259 13.18 -14.05 -6.26
CA SER A 259 12.06 -13.63 -7.12
C SER A 259 10.75 -14.35 -6.77
N SER A 260 10.85 -15.56 -6.21
CA SER A 260 9.69 -16.31 -5.73
C SER A 260 8.99 -15.63 -4.53
N LEU A 261 9.72 -14.93 -3.64
CA LEU A 261 9.13 -14.14 -2.55
C LEU A 261 8.39 -12.93 -3.09
N VAL A 262 8.97 -12.22 -4.05
CA VAL A 262 8.30 -11.09 -4.72
C VAL A 262 7.01 -11.57 -5.38
N SER A 263 7.07 -12.68 -6.12
CA SER A 263 5.90 -13.27 -6.80
C SER A 263 4.83 -13.75 -5.83
N GLU A 264 5.20 -14.31 -4.69
CA GLU A 264 4.25 -14.74 -3.64
C GLU A 264 3.57 -13.53 -3.00
N GLU A 265 4.32 -12.47 -2.72
CA GLU A 265 3.78 -11.27 -2.12
C GLU A 265 2.80 -10.54 -3.07
N LEU A 266 3.13 -10.41 -4.35
CA LEU A 266 2.24 -9.83 -5.37
C LEU A 266 0.92 -10.63 -5.53
N ARG A 267 0.96 -11.95 -5.35
CA ARG A 267 -0.23 -12.80 -5.43
C ARG A 267 -1.01 -12.89 -4.13
N SER A 268 -0.46 -12.38 -3.03
CA SER A 268 -1.18 -12.31 -1.78
C SER A 268 -2.27 -11.24 -1.86
N MET A 269 -3.47 -11.54 -1.41
CA MET A 269 -4.56 -10.53 -1.36
C MET A 269 -4.40 -9.55 -0.18
N ARG A 270 -3.18 -9.46 0.39
CA ARG A 270 -2.86 -8.44 1.40
C ARG A 270 -2.89 -7.06 0.72
N GLY A 271 -3.53 -6.10 1.30
CA GLY A 271 -3.56 -4.77 0.71
C GLY A 271 -4.43 -4.60 -0.54
N TYR A 272 -5.12 -5.63 -1.03
CA TYR A 272 -5.94 -5.53 -2.24
C TYR A 272 -6.96 -4.38 -2.18
N SER A 273 -7.67 -4.20 -1.07
CA SER A 273 -8.60 -3.08 -0.89
C SER A 273 -7.89 -1.72 -1.02
N SER A 274 -6.69 -1.60 -0.45
CA SER A 274 -5.87 -0.38 -0.56
C SER A 274 -5.34 -0.18 -1.99
N ALA A 275 -5.02 -1.26 -2.71
CA ALA A 275 -4.62 -1.21 -4.11
C ALA A 275 -5.78 -0.73 -4.99
N VAL A 276 -7.01 -1.21 -4.76
CA VAL A 276 -8.21 -0.75 -5.46
C VAL A 276 -8.42 0.75 -5.23
N GLU A 277 -8.34 1.23 -3.99
CA GLU A 277 -8.44 2.67 -3.67
C GLU A 277 -7.33 3.49 -4.36
N GLY A 278 -6.08 3.02 -4.32
CA GLY A 278 -4.97 3.66 -5.03
C GLY A 278 -5.21 3.76 -6.53
N LEU A 279 -5.73 2.69 -7.13
CA LEU A 279 -6.08 2.68 -8.57
C LEU A 279 -7.26 3.59 -8.89
N LEU A 280 -8.24 3.71 -8.02
CA LEU A 280 -9.33 4.69 -8.18
C LEU A 280 -8.81 6.12 -8.08
N ASN A 281 -7.86 6.43 -7.19
CA ASN A 281 -7.18 7.72 -7.13
C ASN A 281 -6.38 8.00 -8.44
N TYR A 282 -5.68 6.99 -8.96
CA TYR A 282 -5.00 7.09 -10.25
C TYR A 282 -5.99 7.37 -11.41
N ARG A 283 -7.14 6.70 -11.42
CA ARG A 283 -8.18 6.90 -12.44
C ARG A 283 -8.88 8.26 -12.28
N PHE A 284 -9.09 8.70 -11.05
CA PHE A 284 -9.63 10.04 -10.76
C PHE A 284 -8.78 11.14 -11.38
N SER A 285 -7.46 11.12 -11.18
CA SER A 285 -6.57 12.12 -11.80
C SER A 285 -6.66 12.13 -13.33
N LYS A 286 -6.85 10.96 -13.96
CA LYS A 286 -7.13 10.86 -15.40
C LYS A 286 -8.45 11.53 -15.76
N ARG A 287 -9.53 11.26 -15.02
CA ARG A 287 -10.87 11.77 -15.35
C ARG A 287 -10.97 13.30 -15.24
N ILE A 288 -10.40 13.88 -14.18
CA ILE A 288 -10.40 15.34 -14.05
C ILE A 288 -9.52 16.02 -15.13
N LYS A 289 -8.48 15.33 -15.62
CA LYS A 289 -7.70 15.79 -16.79
C LYS A 289 -8.53 15.77 -18.07
N GLU A 290 -9.29 14.70 -18.31
CA GLU A 290 -10.21 14.59 -19.46
C GLU A 290 -11.27 15.69 -19.43
N GLN A 291 -11.75 16.08 -18.24
CA GLN A 291 -12.66 17.21 -18.03
C GLN A 291 -11.98 18.58 -18.08
N LYS A 292 -10.69 18.64 -18.43
CA LYS A 292 -9.90 19.88 -18.55
C LYS A 292 -9.83 20.69 -17.26
N THR A 293 -9.99 20.06 -16.09
CA THR A 293 -9.82 20.72 -14.79
C THR A 293 -8.41 21.28 -14.68
N LYS A 294 -8.31 22.58 -14.37
CA LYS A 294 -7.02 23.26 -14.16
C LYS A 294 -6.55 23.04 -12.73
N LEU A 295 -5.30 22.70 -12.55
CA LEU A 295 -4.71 22.52 -11.21
C LEU A 295 -3.56 23.50 -11.00
N HIS A 296 -3.41 23.95 -9.76
CA HIS A 296 -2.29 24.76 -9.29
C HIS A 296 -1.30 23.90 -8.51
N ILE A 297 -1.80 23.10 -7.57
CA ILE A 297 -1.00 22.25 -6.71
C ILE A 297 -1.83 21.02 -6.25
N VAL A 298 -1.15 19.92 -5.99
CA VAL A 298 -1.75 18.70 -5.46
C VAL A 298 -1.02 18.31 -4.18
N ILE A 299 -1.74 18.07 -3.11
CA ILE A 299 -1.19 17.71 -1.80
C ILE A 299 -1.79 16.38 -1.37
N ASN A 300 -0.97 15.49 -0.83
CA ASN A 300 -1.45 14.28 -0.17
C ASN A 300 -0.85 14.12 1.22
N TYR A 301 -1.59 13.46 2.11
CA TYR A 301 -1.08 13.04 3.41
C TYR A 301 -0.20 11.81 3.21
N PHE A 302 1.11 12.04 3.15
CA PHE A 302 2.06 11.04 2.70
C PHE A 302 2.57 10.15 3.85
N GLU A 303 2.06 8.95 3.93
CA GLU A 303 2.52 7.90 4.84
C GLU A 303 3.26 6.76 4.13
N ASN A 304 3.57 6.92 2.85
CA ASN A 304 4.12 5.86 2.00
C ASN A 304 3.20 4.64 1.90
N GLN A 305 1.90 4.89 1.94
CA GLN A 305 0.86 3.87 1.78
C GLN A 305 0.68 3.51 0.30
N VAL A 306 0.07 2.36 0.06
CA VAL A 306 -0.34 1.92 -1.29
C VAL A 306 -1.27 2.94 -1.96
N VAL A 307 -2.19 3.53 -1.19
CA VAL A 307 -3.15 4.54 -1.68
C VAL A 307 -2.43 5.80 -2.15
N ASP A 308 -1.41 6.26 -1.40
CA ASP A 308 -0.59 7.43 -1.75
C ASP A 308 0.14 7.22 -3.09
N LYS A 309 0.59 6.00 -3.37
CA LYS A 309 1.26 5.68 -4.63
C LYS A 309 0.34 5.85 -5.84
N GLY A 310 -0.91 5.42 -5.72
CA GLY A 310 -1.91 5.60 -6.77
C GLY A 310 -2.20 7.07 -7.05
N TRP A 311 -2.37 7.89 -6.01
CA TRP A 311 -2.53 9.33 -6.10
C TRP A 311 -1.34 9.99 -6.79
N ASN A 312 -0.15 9.80 -6.26
CA ASN A 312 1.07 10.41 -6.80
C ASN A 312 1.38 9.97 -8.23
N ALA A 313 1.28 8.67 -8.54
CA ALA A 313 1.49 8.16 -9.89
C ALA A 313 0.49 8.72 -10.90
N GLY A 314 -0.76 8.90 -10.48
CA GLY A 314 -1.81 9.49 -11.31
C GLY A 314 -1.53 10.95 -11.64
N PHE A 315 -1.30 11.79 -10.64
CA PHE A 315 -1.02 13.20 -10.87
C PHE A 315 0.30 13.43 -11.60
N ASN A 316 1.35 12.72 -11.29
CA ASN A 316 2.61 12.79 -12.03
C ASN A 316 2.45 12.43 -13.52
N LYS A 317 1.57 11.47 -13.84
CA LYS A 317 1.33 11.05 -15.22
C LYS A 317 0.45 12.03 -16.00
N PHE A 318 -0.67 12.47 -15.42
CA PHE A 318 -1.67 13.23 -16.15
C PHE A 318 -1.51 14.75 -15.99
N TYR A 319 -0.80 15.18 -14.96
CA TYR A 319 -0.48 16.57 -14.67
C TYR A 319 1.03 16.78 -14.39
N PRO A 320 1.94 16.38 -15.30
CA PRO A 320 3.38 16.33 -15.04
C PRO A 320 4.02 17.69 -14.74
N LYS A 321 3.32 18.78 -15.04
CA LYS A 321 3.79 20.16 -14.77
C LYS A 321 3.27 20.75 -13.46
N ILE A 322 2.38 20.02 -12.76
CA ILE A 322 1.76 20.50 -11.52
C ILE A 322 2.53 19.92 -10.33
N PRO A 323 2.96 20.76 -9.38
CA PRO A 323 3.61 20.30 -8.17
C PRO A 323 2.73 19.31 -7.38
N THR A 324 3.30 18.15 -7.05
CA THR A 324 2.67 17.19 -6.13
C THR A 324 3.50 17.17 -4.85
N ILE A 325 2.87 17.54 -3.73
CA ILE A 325 3.51 17.68 -2.41
C ILE A 325 3.00 16.59 -1.49
N GLY A 326 3.93 15.83 -0.89
CA GLY A 326 3.63 14.92 0.21
C GLY A 326 3.75 15.66 1.56
N TYR A 327 2.65 15.88 2.23
CA TYR A 327 2.64 16.39 3.60
C TYR A 327 2.76 15.23 4.59
N ARG A 328 3.70 15.35 5.52
CA ARG A 328 3.89 14.37 6.58
C ARG A 328 3.63 15.03 7.93
N GLY A 329 2.53 14.63 8.57
CA GLY A 329 2.09 15.18 9.85
C GLY A 329 2.82 14.61 11.08
N TYR A 330 3.80 13.69 10.88
CA TYR A 330 4.58 13.10 11.96
C TYR A 330 6.03 12.83 11.54
N ILE A 331 6.92 12.79 12.50
CA ILE A 331 8.30 12.36 12.30
C ILE A 331 8.34 10.85 12.50
N PRO A 332 8.65 10.05 11.46
CA PRO A 332 8.72 8.61 11.61
C PRO A 332 9.85 8.23 12.57
N SER A 333 9.57 7.31 13.49
CA SER A 333 10.61 6.74 14.33
C SER A 333 11.64 5.97 13.48
N LEU A 334 12.83 5.72 14.02
CA LEU A 334 13.86 4.89 13.36
C LEU A 334 13.39 3.46 13.04
N GLN A 335 12.25 3.04 13.57
CA GLN A 335 11.66 1.72 13.32
C GLN A 335 10.90 1.66 12.00
N TYR A 336 10.51 2.79 11.41
CA TYR A 336 9.85 2.82 10.11
C TYR A 336 10.86 2.83 8.97
N LEU A 337 10.63 1.98 7.96
CA LEU A 337 11.43 1.93 6.73
C LEU A 337 11.21 3.11 5.79
N ILE A 338 10.59 4.16 6.28
CA ILE A 338 10.27 5.31 5.47
C ILE A 338 11.56 6.12 5.29
N LYS A 339 12.24 5.93 4.18
CA LYS A 339 13.14 6.93 3.64
C LYS A 339 12.36 7.86 2.72
N ILE A 340 12.55 9.13 2.97
CA ILE A 340 12.15 10.24 2.11
C ILE A 340 12.92 10.14 0.81
#